data_e6a1fb80be91d5c3283a387d14135da2
#
_entry.id   e6a1fb80be91d5c3283a387d14135da2
#
_cell.length_a   1.000
_cell.length_b   1.000
_cell.length_c   1.000
_cell.angle_alpha   90.00
_cell.angle_beta   90.00
_cell.angle_gamma   90.00
#
_symmetry.space_group_name_H-M   'P 1'
#
loop_
_entity.id
_entity.type
_entity.pdbx_description
1 polymer ?
#
loop_
_entity_poly.entity_id
_entity_poly.type
_entity_poly.pdbx_seq_one_letter_code
_entity_poly.pdbx_strand_id
1 'polypeptide(L)'
;MADGNDCSGCVFVAVVRDHDMYARLVKGNPNNAGGEFVAFDNLAENLSVTARYNSFIESWDYSREAWFVFVHEDYEFLEPVGPLLAKADRKSIYGTCGARSTRPGDDIVWALNSNRDGTDLGLYGRPFCGQPTVLTSDCNCLMVHSTLVREFGLRFDEKLTFDLYAEDFEIAAFERFGIPTKILGVANHHYSFGNIAPRFFVQRRYLMDKYRDASRVYGTTTKQLIGPLPLILAAKRANRRLKRLGWLHRVGRFFWYCKYSRDGYMRLRVLGLPLKFAAAGKYSAFLGM
;
A
#
# COMPACT_ATOMS: atom_id res chain seq x y z
N MET A 1 16.81 1.26 -27.48
CA MET A 1 16.88 1.10 -26.01
C MET A 1 15.52 1.51 -25.52
N ALA A 2 14.74 0.60 -24.92
CA ALA A 2 13.43 0.97 -24.35
C ALA A 2 13.70 2.03 -23.28
N ASP A 3 12.99 3.16 -23.37
CA ASP A 3 13.07 4.23 -22.38
C ASP A 3 12.77 3.64 -21.01
N GLY A 4 13.68 3.85 -20.05
CA GLY A 4 13.61 3.26 -18.71
C GLY A 4 12.42 3.68 -17.86
N ASN A 5 11.41 4.32 -18.45
CA ASN A 5 10.20 4.85 -17.81
C ASN A 5 8.90 4.16 -18.29
N ASP A 6 9.02 3.06 -19.04
CA ASP A 6 7.87 2.42 -19.68
C ASP A 6 7.03 1.61 -18.68
N CYS A 7 5.77 1.99 -18.50
CA CYS A 7 4.74 1.23 -17.79
C CYS A 7 3.93 0.31 -18.71
N SER A 8 4.46 -0.06 -19.89
CA SER A 8 3.83 -1.05 -20.74
C SER A 8 3.62 -2.36 -19.97
N GLY A 9 2.42 -2.91 -20.04
CA GLY A 9 2.04 -4.05 -19.19
C GLY A 9 1.46 -3.69 -17.83
N CYS A 10 1.27 -2.41 -17.51
CA CYS A 10 0.51 -1.94 -16.36
C CYS A 10 -0.86 -1.39 -16.80
N VAL A 11 -1.90 -1.70 -16.05
CA VAL A 11 -3.25 -1.14 -16.20
C VAL A 11 -3.61 -0.43 -14.92
N PHE A 12 -3.67 0.90 -14.97
CA PHE A 12 -4.06 1.74 -13.85
C PHE A 12 -5.58 1.81 -13.77
N VAL A 13 -6.15 1.32 -12.68
CA VAL A 13 -7.59 1.26 -12.48
C VAL A 13 -7.98 2.18 -11.34
N ALA A 14 -8.80 3.18 -11.61
CA ALA A 14 -9.24 4.15 -10.63
C ALA A 14 -10.76 4.32 -10.61
N VAL A 15 -11.30 4.60 -9.43
CA VAL A 15 -12.69 5.04 -9.24
C VAL A 15 -12.64 6.54 -9.00
N VAL A 16 -13.23 7.32 -9.91
CA VAL A 16 -12.97 8.75 -10.05
C VAL A 16 -14.19 9.58 -9.67
N ARG A 17 -13.98 10.55 -8.79
CA ARG A 17 -14.92 11.61 -8.45
C ARG A 17 -14.35 12.99 -8.72
N ASP A 18 -13.03 13.16 -8.59
CA ASP A 18 -12.29 14.35 -8.96
C ASP A 18 -11.52 14.08 -10.26
N HIS A 19 -12.14 14.43 -11.39
CA HIS A 19 -11.57 14.20 -12.72
C HIS A 19 -10.29 15.01 -12.97
N ASP A 20 -10.17 16.21 -12.40
CA ASP A 20 -8.99 17.07 -12.56
C ASP A 20 -7.81 16.48 -11.79
N MET A 21 -8.06 16.02 -10.58
CA MET A 21 -7.04 15.34 -9.77
C MET A 21 -6.57 14.06 -10.45
N TYR A 22 -7.48 13.19 -10.88
CA TYR A 22 -7.15 11.97 -11.63
C TYR A 22 -6.36 12.27 -12.92
N ALA A 23 -6.82 13.24 -13.72
CA ALA A 23 -6.17 13.61 -14.98
C ALA A 23 -4.72 14.08 -14.74
N ARG A 24 -4.48 14.81 -13.67
CA ARG A 24 -3.16 15.34 -13.32
C ARG A 24 -2.25 14.30 -12.66
N LEU A 25 -2.76 13.55 -11.68
CA LEU A 25 -1.92 12.72 -10.80
C LEU A 25 -1.75 11.29 -11.31
N VAL A 26 -2.74 10.75 -12.00
CA VAL A 26 -2.72 9.38 -12.49
C VAL A 26 -2.51 9.32 -13.99
N LYS A 27 -3.47 9.83 -14.78
CA LYS A 27 -3.46 9.67 -16.24
C LYS A 27 -2.38 10.52 -16.93
N GLY A 28 -2.19 11.76 -16.50
CA GLY A 28 -1.20 12.69 -17.05
C GLY A 28 0.17 12.63 -16.37
N ASN A 29 0.35 11.76 -15.40
CA ASN A 29 1.63 11.61 -14.71
C ASN A 29 2.67 10.98 -15.66
N PRO A 30 3.80 11.63 -15.94
CA PRO A 30 4.84 11.10 -16.82
C PRO A 30 5.46 9.78 -16.31
N ASN A 31 5.40 9.52 -15.01
CA ASN A 31 5.87 8.25 -14.43
C ASN A 31 4.95 7.07 -14.71
N ASN A 32 3.74 7.31 -15.23
CA ASN A 32 2.79 6.28 -15.65
C ASN A 32 2.75 6.11 -17.19
N ALA A 33 3.65 6.78 -17.91
CA ALA A 33 3.70 6.75 -19.37
C ALA A 33 3.83 5.30 -19.90
N GLY A 34 3.13 5.00 -20.99
CA GLY A 34 3.05 3.66 -21.57
C GLY A 34 2.00 2.75 -20.93
N GLY A 35 1.45 3.10 -19.77
CA GLY A 35 0.39 2.33 -19.12
C GLY A 35 -0.98 2.49 -19.77
N GLU A 36 -1.85 1.52 -19.57
CA GLU A 36 -3.28 1.62 -19.90
C GLU A 36 -4.03 2.22 -18.71
N PHE A 37 -5.13 2.96 -18.99
CA PHE A 37 -5.90 3.63 -17.95
C PHE A 37 -7.38 3.28 -18.04
N VAL A 38 -7.93 2.76 -16.96
CA VAL A 38 -9.35 2.48 -16.79
C VAL A 38 -9.87 3.34 -15.63
N ALA A 39 -10.77 4.27 -15.95
CA ALA A 39 -11.38 5.17 -14.98
C ALA A 39 -12.90 4.92 -14.92
N PHE A 40 -13.39 4.61 -13.72
CA PHE A 40 -14.81 4.52 -13.46
C PHE A 40 -15.30 5.86 -12.92
N ASP A 41 -16.04 6.62 -13.72
CA ASP A 41 -16.74 7.81 -13.21
C ASP A 41 -17.73 7.39 -12.11
N ASN A 42 -17.58 8.00 -10.95
CA ASN A 42 -18.39 7.65 -9.78
C ASN A 42 -19.10 8.86 -9.16
N LEU A 43 -19.22 9.97 -9.90
CA LEU A 43 -19.92 11.16 -9.44
C LEU A 43 -21.43 10.92 -9.29
N ALA A 44 -22.04 10.35 -10.34
CA ALA A 44 -23.49 10.18 -10.39
C ALA A 44 -23.97 8.93 -9.64
N GLU A 45 -23.33 7.80 -9.87
CA GLU A 45 -23.82 6.51 -9.37
C GLU A 45 -23.36 6.21 -7.94
N ASN A 46 -22.21 6.77 -7.52
CA ASN A 46 -21.61 6.57 -6.20
C ASN A 46 -21.57 5.10 -5.74
N LEU A 47 -21.19 4.20 -6.66
CA LEU A 47 -21.04 2.78 -6.34
C LEU A 47 -19.81 2.52 -5.46
N SER A 48 -19.78 1.35 -4.85
CA SER A 48 -18.61 0.97 -4.07
C SER A 48 -17.36 0.81 -4.95
N VAL A 49 -16.20 1.17 -4.41
CA VAL A 49 -14.91 0.99 -5.08
C VAL A 49 -14.69 -0.47 -5.45
N THR A 50 -15.06 -1.37 -4.56
CA THR A 50 -14.92 -2.83 -4.74
C THR A 50 -15.77 -3.37 -5.88
N ALA A 51 -17.02 -2.87 -6.05
CA ALA A 51 -17.86 -3.26 -7.17
C ALA A 51 -17.28 -2.80 -8.51
N ARG A 52 -16.71 -1.59 -8.57
CA ARG A 52 -16.03 -1.07 -9.77
C ARG A 52 -14.77 -1.88 -10.09
N TYR A 53 -13.98 -2.20 -9.10
CA TYR A 53 -12.78 -3.04 -9.30
C TYR A 53 -13.13 -4.47 -9.72
N ASN A 54 -14.19 -5.07 -9.16
CA ASN A 54 -14.68 -6.36 -9.61
C ASN A 54 -15.21 -6.31 -11.05
N SER A 55 -15.97 -5.28 -11.42
CA SER A 55 -16.41 -5.07 -12.79
C SER A 55 -15.25 -5.01 -13.80
N PHE A 56 -14.14 -4.34 -13.43
CA PHE A 56 -12.92 -4.36 -14.22
C PHE A 56 -12.33 -5.77 -14.33
N ILE A 57 -12.15 -6.47 -13.19
CA ILE A 57 -11.59 -7.82 -13.16
C ILE A 57 -12.42 -8.79 -14.01
N GLU A 58 -13.73 -8.66 -14.01
CA GLU A 58 -14.64 -9.52 -14.77
C GLU A 58 -14.63 -9.22 -16.27
N SER A 59 -14.44 -7.97 -16.65
CA SER A 59 -14.38 -7.53 -18.06
C SER A 59 -13.01 -7.70 -18.71
N TRP A 60 -11.97 -8.04 -17.92
CA TRP A 60 -10.60 -8.15 -18.44
C TRP A 60 -10.42 -9.33 -19.39
N ASP A 61 -9.80 -9.07 -20.55
CA ASP A 61 -9.37 -10.13 -21.47
C ASP A 61 -8.11 -10.85 -20.96
N TYR A 62 -8.30 -11.98 -20.31
CA TYR A 62 -7.22 -12.78 -19.75
C TYR A 62 -6.36 -13.53 -20.80
N SER A 63 -6.56 -13.32 -22.08
CA SER A 63 -5.58 -13.70 -23.11
C SER A 63 -4.34 -12.80 -23.04
N ARG A 64 -4.47 -11.62 -22.42
CA ARG A 64 -3.42 -10.64 -22.15
C ARG A 64 -2.98 -10.72 -20.69
N GLU A 65 -1.66 -10.63 -20.46
CA GLU A 65 -1.09 -10.53 -19.12
C GLU A 65 -0.74 -9.07 -18.82
N ALA A 66 -1.10 -8.60 -17.60
CA ALA A 66 -0.81 -7.26 -17.14
C ALA A 66 -0.71 -7.19 -15.62
N TRP A 67 -0.04 -6.17 -15.12
CA TRP A 67 -0.16 -5.74 -13.73
C TRP A 67 -1.38 -4.83 -13.57
N PHE A 68 -2.33 -5.22 -12.75
CA PHE A 68 -3.43 -4.37 -12.33
C PHE A 68 -2.94 -3.48 -11.19
N VAL A 69 -3.00 -2.18 -11.38
CA VAL A 69 -2.62 -1.16 -10.42
C VAL A 69 -3.90 -0.44 -9.99
N PHE A 70 -4.54 -0.94 -8.95
CA PHE A 70 -5.70 -0.31 -8.34
C PHE A 70 -5.23 0.88 -7.51
N VAL A 71 -5.57 2.08 -7.91
CA VAL A 71 -5.02 3.32 -7.37
C VAL A 71 -6.12 4.34 -7.12
N HIS A 72 -5.97 5.12 -6.04
CA HIS A 72 -6.86 6.24 -5.78
C HIS A 72 -6.61 7.39 -6.77
N GLU A 73 -7.63 8.20 -7.05
CA GLU A 73 -7.53 9.37 -7.93
C GLU A 73 -6.57 10.45 -7.43
N ASP A 74 -6.35 10.49 -6.12
CA ASP A 74 -5.46 11.40 -5.39
C ASP A 74 -4.08 10.82 -5.10
N TYR A 75 -3.65 9.83 -5.89
CA TYR A 75 -2.37 9.14 -5.73
C TYR A 75 -1.42 9.47 -6.90
N GLU A 76 -0.18 9.78 -6.58
CA GLU A 76 0.85 10.15 -7.54
C GLU A 76 2.09 9.27 -7.36
N PHE A 77 2.53 8.59 -8.41
CA PHE A 77 3.86 8.01 -8.46
C PHE A 77 4.90 9.09 -8.78
N LEU A 78 5.95 9.17 -7.97
CA LEU A 78 7.05 10.11 -8.15
C LEU A 78 8.22 9.52 -8.94
N GLU A 79 8.12 8.23 -9.28
CA GLU A 79 9.02 7.50 -10.16
C GLU A 79 8.26 6.39 -10.90
N PRO A 80 8.76 5.89 -12.05
CA PRO A 80 8.07 4.89 -12.83
C PRO A 80 7.90 3.56 -12.08
N VAL A 81 6.66 3.08 -11.99
CA VAL A 81 6.34 1.81 -11.32
C VAL A 81 6.57 0.59 -12.23
N GLY A 82 6.42 0.74 -13.54
CA GLY A 82 6.53 -0.34 -14.52
C GLY A 82 7.84 -1.12 -14.44
N PRO A 83 9.02 -0.49 -14.45
CA PRO A 83 10.31 -1.17 -14.33
C PRO A 83 10.48 -1.96 -13.03
N LEU A 84 9.82 -1.53 -11.95
CA LEU A 84 9.83 -2.23 -10.67
C LEU A 84 8.92 -3.46 -10.71
N LEU A 85 7.72 -3.32 -11.29
CA LEU A 85 6.76 -4.41 -11.47
C LEU A 85 7.26 -5.47 -12.46
N ALA A 86 8.01 -5.07 -13.49
CA ALA A 86 8.64 -6.02 -14.42
C ALA A 86 9.60 -7.00 -13.74
N LYS A 87 10.20 -6.60 -12.62
CA LYS A 87 11.08 -7.42 -11.78
C LYS A 87 10.40 -8.04 -10.57
N ALA A 88 9.13 -7.71 -10.35
CA ALA A 88 8.38 -8.16 -9.19
C ALA A 88 7.93 -9.62 -9.34
N ASP A 89 7.75 -10.30 -8.21
CA ASP A 89 7.24 -11.66 -8.16
C ASP A 89 5.74 -11.66 -8.46
N ARG A 90 5.35 -12.24 -9.60
CA ARG A 90 3.95 -12.31 -10.05
C ARG A 90 3.04 -13.16 -9.14
N LYS A 91 3.60 -13.89 -8.18
CA LYS A 91 2.88 -14.71 -7.20
C LYS A 91 2.62 -13.97 -5.88
N SER A 92 2.83 -12.66 -5.86
CA SER A 92 2.63 -11.81 -4.68
C SER A 92 1.70 -10.65 -5.01
N ILE A 93 1.01 -10.15 -3.99
CA ILE A 93 0.27 -8.89 -4.04
C ILE A 93 1.22 -7.79 -3.54
N TYR A 94 1.10 -6.58 -4.08
CA TYR A 94 1.96 -5.46 -3.70
C TYR A 94 1.14 -4.25 -3.30
N GLY A 95 1.64 -3.56 -2.27
CA GLY A 95 1.25 -2.20 -1.92
C GLY A 95 2.49 -1.32 -1.81
N THR A 96 2.31 -0.04 -1.47
CA THR A 96 3.42 0.91 -1.28
C THR A 96 3.66 1.26 0.18
N CYS A 97 2.74 0.86 1.05
CA CYS A 97 2.79 1.06 2.49
C CYS A 97 2.08 -0.10 3.18
N GLY A 98 2.64 -0.66 4.24
CA GLY A 98 2.01 -1.81 4.90
C GLY A 98 2.45 -2.04 6.34
N ALA A 99 1.70 -2.87 7.05
CA ALA A 99 1.97 -3.27 8.42
C ALA A 99 2.72 -4.61 8.45
N ARG A 100 3.97 -4.62 8.95
CA ARG A 100 4.78 -5.84 9.07
C ARG A 100 4.38 -6.73 10.23
N SER A 101 3.76 -6.16 11.25
CA SER A 101 3.40 -6.90 12.45
C SER A 101 2.15 -6.36 13.11
N THR A 102 1.74 -7.03 14.18
CA THR A 102 0.63 -6.62 15.04
C THR A 102 0.99 -5.47 16.01
N ARG A 103 2.17 -4.86 15.89
CA ARG A 103 2.59 -3.72 16.72
C ARG A 103 2.11 -2.42 16.10
N PRO A 104 1.13 -1.75 16.68
CA PRO A 104 0.59 -0.53 16.10
C PRO A 104 1.65 0.58 16.03
N GLY A 105 1.94 1.04 14.83
CA GLY A 105 2.75 2.23 14.58
C GLY A 105 4.27 2.05 14.53
N ASP A 106 4.80 0.91 14.98
CA ASP A 106 6.26 0.72 15.04
C ASP A 106 6.81 -0.15 13.91
N ASP A 107 5.95 -0.94 13.28
CA ASP A 107 6.31 -1.86 12.20
C ASP A 107 5.53 -1.56 10.91
N ILE A 108 5.19 -0.29 10.68
CA ILE A 108 4.70 0.15 9.39
C ILE A 108 5.90 0.35 8.48
N VAL A 109 5.85 -0.31 7.34
CA VAL A 109 6.83 -0.18 6.26
C VAL A 109 6.22 0.72 5.21
N TRP A 110 6.93 1.79 4.91
CA TRP A 110 6.54 2.72 3.88
C TRP A 110 7.62 2.75 2.82
N ALA A 111 7.23 2.75 1.56
CA ALA A 111 8.05 3.34 0.53
C ALA A 111 8.20 4.84 0.81
N LEU A 112 9.06 5.53 0.08
CA LEU A 112 9.12 6.99 0.16
C LEU A 112 7.77 7.55 -0.25
N ASN A 113 6.94 7.88 0.72
CA ASN A 113 5.66 8.47 0.46
C ASN A 113 5.46 9.75 1.26
N SER A 114 4.63 10.62 0.75
CA SER A 114 4.12 11.79 1.45
C SER A 114 2.60 11.75 1.45
N ASN A 115 2.03 12.30 2.50
CA ASN A 115 0.60 12.54 2.59
C ASN A 115 0.31 14.04 2.59
N ARG A 116 -0.93 14.40 2.36
CA ARG A 116 -1.46 15.78 2.38
C ARG A 116 -0.99 16.59 1.19
N ASP A 117 -0.36 17.73 1.46
CA ASP A 117 0.02 18.74 0.47
C ASP A 117 1.38 18.51 -0.20
N GLY A 118 1.99 17.36 0.02
CA GLY A 118 3.30 17.04 -0.55
C GLY A 118 4.48 17.75 0.08
N THR A 119 4.25 18.40 1.21
CA THR A 119 5.28 19.23 1.84
C THR A 119 6.32 18.43 2.61
N ASP A 120 5.97 17.23 3.04
CA ASP A 120 6.83 16.30 3.75
C ASP A 120 6.74 14.92 3.12
N LEU A 121 7.81 14.48 2.49
CA LEU A 121 8.03 13.08 2.16
C LEU A 121 8.62 12.41 3.40
N GLY A 122 7.85 11.55 4.05
CA GLY A 122 8.27 10.89 5.28
C GLY A 122 8.19 9.38 5.20
N LEU A 123 9.25 8.71 5.62
CA LEU A 123 9.24 7.29 5.90
C LEU A 123 8.96 7.10 7.38
N TYR A 124 7.77 6.59 7.70
CA TYR A 124 7.42 6.23 9.08
C TYR A 124 7.69 4.74 9.29
N GLY A 125 8.60 4.41 10.18
CA GLY A 125 8.98 3.04 10.43
C GLY A 125 10.45 2.78 10.10
N ARG A 126 10.77 1.56 9.72
CA ARG A 126 12.14 1.17 9.44
C ARG A 126 12.42 1.22 7.95
N PRO A 127 13.57 1.75 7.53
CA PRO A 127 14.07 1.55 6.17
C PRO A 127 14.09 0.06 5.85
N PHE A 128 13.82 -0.29 4.61
CA PHE A 128 13.84 -1.67 4.16
C PHE A 128 14.68 -1.81 2.90
N CYS A 129 15.17 -3.02 2.68
CA CYS A 129 15.79 -3.43 1.44
C CYS A 129 14.90 -4.44 0.72
N GLY A 130 14.91 -4.45 -0.60
CA GLY A 130 14.13 -5.37 -1.41
C GLY A 130 12.62 -5.15 -1.31
N GLN A 131 11.87 -6.24 -1.28
CA GLN A 131 10.41 -6.26 -1.26
C GLN A 131 9.92 -6.94 0.03
N PRO A 132 9.86 -6.24 1.16
CA PRO A 132 9.51 -6.86 2.43
C PRO A 132 8.08 -7.37 2.44
N THR A 133 7.90 -8.57 3.00
CA THR A 133 6.56 -9.12 3.26
C THR A 133 5.91 -8.39 4.44
N VAL A 134 4.62 -8.08 4.26
CA VAL A 134 3.78 -7.41 5.26
C VAL A 134 2.55 -8.26 5.57
N LEU A 135 1.82 -7.90 6.61
CA LEU A 135 0.54 -8.54 6.95
C LEU A 135 -0.59 -8.02 6.08
N THR A 136 -0.63 -6.70 5.88
CA THR A 136 -1.52 -6.00 4.96
C THR A 136 -0.87 -4.72 4.46
N SER A 137 -1.30 -4.23 3.31
CA SER A 137 -0.96 -2.91 2.79
C SER A 137 -2.10 -1.91 2.95
N ASP A 138 -1.85 -0.67 2.56
CA ASP A 138 -2.84 0.41 2.57
C ASP A 138 -3.67 0.38 1.28
N CYS A 139 -4.93 0.79 1.37
CA CYS A 139 -5.86 0.76 0.23
C CYS A 139 -5.60 1.84 -0.84
N ASN A 140 -4.66 2.75 -0.63
CA ASN A 140 -4.38 3.83 -1.59
C ASN A 140 -3.78 3.33 -2.92
N CYS A 141 -3.05 2.22 -2.88
CA CYS A 141 -2.49 1.58 -4.07
C CYS A 141 -2.27 0.09 -3.82
N LEU A 142 -2.92 -0.75 -4.64
CA LEU A 142 -2.79 -2.20 -4.60
C LEU A 142 -2.44 -2.72 -5.99
N MET A 143 -1.41 -3.54 -6.10
CA MET A 143 -0.94 -4.06 -7.36
C MET A 143 -0.95 -5.59 -7.34
N VAL A 144 -1.51 -6.19 -8.39
CA VAL A 144 -1.60 -7.65 -8.55
C VAL A 144 -1.48 -8.04 -10.01
N HIS A 145 -0.76 -9.11 -10.30
CA HIS A 145 -0.65 -9.60 -11.68
C HIS A 145 -1.93 -10.33 -12.12
N SER A 146 -2.38 -10.10 -13.37
CA SER A 146 -3.61 -10.67 -13.91
C SER A 146 -3.66 -12.20 -13.86
N THR A 147 -2.51 -12.86 -14.04
CA THR A 147 -2.41 -14.33 -13.91
C THR A 147 -2.80 -14.82 -12.53
N LEU A 148 -2.40 -14.10 -11.47
CA LEU A 148 -2.73 -14.46 -10.10
C LEU A 148 -4.23 -14.30 -9.84
N VAL A 149 -4.82 -13.21 -10.35
CA VAL A 149 -6.26 -12.95 -10.26
C VAL A 149 -7.06 -14.05 -10.94
N ARG A 150 -6.65 -14.46 -12.16
CA ARG A 150 -7.29 -15.53 -12.92
C ARG A 150 -7.16 -16.89 -12.23
N GLU A 151 -5.93 -17.27 -11.84
CA GLU A 151 -5.60 -18.59 -11.30
C GLU A 151 -6.38 -18.88 -10.01
N PHE A 152 -6.49 -17.89 -9.13
CA PHE A 152 -7.11 -18.05 -7.82
C PHE A 152 -8.52 -17.46 -7.71
N GLY A 153 -9.05 -16.88 -8.78
CA GLY A 153 -10.37 -16.24 -8.77
C GLY A 153 -10.47 -15.11 -7.76
N LEU A 154 -9.40 -14.31 -7.61
CA LEU A 154 -9.37 -13.25 -6.63
C LEU A 154 -10.40 -12.17 -6.92
N ARG A 155 -11.15 -11.74 -5.92
CA ARG A 155 -12.19 -10.70 -6.00
C ARG A 155 -12.19 -9.87 -4.71
N PHE A 156 -12.59 -8.61 -4.86
CA PHE A 156 -12.87 -7.75 -3.72
C PHE A 156 -14.21 -8.13 -3.08
N ASP A 157 -14.32 -7.99 -1.77
CA ASP A 157 -15.59 -8.16 -1.07
C ASP A 157 -16.43 -6.89 -1.16
N GLU A 158 -17.53 -6.93 -1.90
CA GLU A 158 -18.38 -5.77 -2.16
C GLU A 158 -19.16 -5.24 -0.95
N LYS A 159 -19.13 -5.95 0.17
CA LYS A 159 -19.59 -5.42 1.46
C LYS A 159 -18.64 -4.34 2.03
N LEU A 160 -17.41 -4.26 1.52
CA LEU A 160 -16.44 -3.22 1.84
C LEU A 160 -16.46 -2.14 0.77
N THR A 161 -17.17 -1.09 1.02
CA THR A 161 -17.46 -0.08 -0.01
C THR A 161 -16.29 0.86 -0.31
N PHE A 162 -15.42 1.12 0.66
CA PHE A 162 -14.30 2.04 0.52
C PHE A 162 -13.14 1.78 1.48
N ASP A 163 -13.41 1.50 2.76
CA ASP A 163 -12.36 1.30 3.76
C ASP A 163 -11.98 -0.18 3.84
N LEU A 164 -10.72 -0.49 4.11
CA LEU A 164 -10.23 -1.84 4.43
C LEU A 164 -10.42 -2.90 3.31
N TYR A 165 -10.74 -2.49 2.09
CA TYR A 165 -10.97 -3.42 0.99
C TYR A 165 -9.68 -4.07 0.49
N ALA A 166 -8.55 -3.35 0.54
CA ALA A 166 -7.25 -3.90 0.17
C ALA A 166 -6.78 -4.89 1.23
N GLU A 167 -6.91 -4.52 2.51
CA GLU A 167 -6.60 -5.42 3.63
C GLU A 167 -7.41 -6.71 3.55
N ASP A 168 -8.71 -6.62 3.23
CA ASP A 168 -9.56 -7.80 3.04
C ASP A 168 -9.10 -8.68 1.89
N PHE A 169 -8.82 -8.08 0.74
CA PHE A 169 -8.35 -8.77 -0.45
C PHE A 169 -7.06 -9.56 -0.17
N GLU A 170 -6.13 -8.93 0.52
CA GLU A 170 -4.84 -9.52 0.91
C GLU A 170 -4.99 -10.62 1.96
N ILE A 171 -5.81 -10.40 2.99
CA ILE A 171 -6.08 -11.41 4.02
C ILE A 171 -6.77 -12.62 3.39
N ALA A 172 -7.78 -12.42 2.55
CA ALA A 172 -8.46 -13.49 1.86
C ALA A 172 -7.53 -14.30 0.95
N ALA A 173 -6.66 -13.63 0.20
CA ALA A 173 -5.66 -14.25 -0.65
C ALA A 173 -4.65 -15.08 0.17
N PHE A 174 -4.21 -14.56 1.32
CA PHE A 174 -3.31 -15.29 2.19
C PHE A 174 -3.98 -16.48 2.88
N GLU A 175 -5.13 -16.26 3.53
CA GLU A 175 -5.82 -17.34 4.30
C GLU A 175 -6.28 -18.50 3.41
N ARG A 176 -6.67 -18.21 2.17
CA ARG A 176 -7.18 -19.25 1.25
C ARG A 176 -6.09 -19.91 0.42
N PHE A 177 -5.04 -19.18 0.05
CA PHE A 177 -4.09 -19.63 -0.96
C PHE A 177 -2.61 -19.45 -0.56
N GLY A 178 -2.34 -18.83 0.60
CA GLY A 178 -0.97 -18.56 1.06
C GLY A 178 -0.26 -17.45 0.27
N ILE A 179 -0.99 -16.64 -0.50
CA ILE A 179 -0.42 -15.58 -1.33
C ILE A 179 0.08 -14.44 -0.44
N PRO A 180 1.39 -14.10 -0.47
CA PRO A 180 1.94 -13.08 0.38
C PRO A 180 1.67 -11.68 -0.17
N THR A 181 1.53 -10.71 0.74
CA THR A 181 1.59 -9.28 0.42
C THR A 181 2.99 -8.74 0.69
N LYS A 182 3.50 -7.94 -0.24
CA LYS A 182 4.82 -7.30 -0.18
C LYS A 182 4.71 -5.80 -0.40
N ILE A 183 5.73 -5.06 -0.01
CA ILE A 183 5.83 -3.63 -0.30
C ILE A 183 6.78 -3.42 -1.48
N LEU A 184 6.29 -2.71 -2.49
CA LEU A 184 7.10 -2.23 -3.61
C LEU A 184 7.72 -0.89 -3.22
N GLY A 185 9.05 -0.81 -3.30
CA GLY A 185 9.79 0.39 -2.96
C GLY A 185 9.73 1.44 -4.06
N VAL A 186 8.60 2.09 -4.22
CA VAL A 186 8.37 3.16 -5.20
C VAL A 186 8.02 4.46 -4.50
N ALA A 187 8.67 5.56 -4.90
CA ALA A 187 8.35 6.88 -4.35
C ALA A 187 6.96 7.33 -4.81
N ASN A 188 6.16 7.81 -3.89
CA ASN A 188 4.79 8.18 -4.16
C ASN A 188 4.29 9.29 -3.23
N HIS A 189 3.20 9.93 -3.64
CA HIS A 189 2.47 10.91 -2.86
C HIS A 189 0.99 10.57 -2.87
N HIS A 190 0.36 10.55 -1.70
CA HIS A 190 -1.08 10.38 -1.54
C HIS A 190 -1.67 11.65 -0.93
N TYR A 191 -2.49 12.37 -1.70
CA TYR A 191 -3.06 13.68 -1.37
C TYR A 191 -4.27 13.57 -0.43
N SER A 192 -4.21 12.66 0.54
CA SER A 192 -5.26 12.42 1.50
C SER A 192 -4.86 12.80 2.92
N PHE A 193 -5.81 13.29 3.69
CA PHE A 193 -5.62 13.58 5.12
C PHE A 193 -5.79 12.34 6.01
N GLY A 194 -6.15 11.18 5.44
CA GLY A 194 -6.30 9.93 6.17
C GLY A 194 -7.38 9.98 7.25
N ASN A 195 -8.50 10.64 6.99
CA ASN A 195 -9.60 10.76 7.94
C ASN A 195 -10.32 9.42 8.10
N ILE A 196 -10.38 8.93 9.34
CA ILE A 196 -11.15 7.73 9.68
C ILE A 196 -12.61 8.14 9.92
N ALA A 197 -13.49 7.80 8.98
CA ALA A 197 -14.92 8.04 9.06
C ALA A 197 -15.63 6.96 9.91
N PRO A 198 -16.85 7.20 10.42
CA PRO A 198 -17.64 6.19 11.12
C PRO A 198 -17.82 4.88 10.35
N ARG A 199 -17.93 4.95 9.00
CA ARG A 199 -17.99 3.80 8.09
C ARG A 199 -16.83 2.84 8.29
N PHE A 200 -15.63 3.32 8.51
CA PHE A 200 -14.44 2.52 8.78
C PHE A 200 -14.65 1.53 9.94
N PHE A 201 -15.27 1.98 11.05
CA PHE A 201 -15.50 1.10 12.20
C PHE A 201 -16.57 0.03 11.93
N VAL A 202 -17.55 0.33 11.08
CA VAL A 202 -18.55 -0.64 10.63
C VAL A 202 -17.88 -1.72 9.78
N GLN A 203 -17.08 -1.30 8.79
CA GLN A 203 -16.36 -2.24 7.91
C GLN A 203 -15.31 -3.05 8.69
N ARG A 204 -14.61 -2.42 9.63
CA ARG A 204 -13.70 -3.15 10.53
C ARG A 204 -14.42 -4.21 11.35
N ARG A 205 -15.61 -3.89 11.90
CA ARG A 205 -16.41 -4.88 12.63
C ARG A 205 -16.78 -6.07 11.75
N TYR A 206 -17.21 -5.80 10.53
CA TYR A 206 -17.46 -6.84 9.55
C TYR A 206 -16.22 -7.73 9.32
N LEU A 207 -15.03 -7.16 9.15
CA LEU A 207 -13.80 -7.94 9.00
C LEU A 207 -13.44 -8.74 10.26
N MET A 208 -13.71 -8.21 11.44
CA MET A 208 -13.52 -8.93 12.70
C MET A 208 -14.40 -10.18 12.77
N ASP A 209 -15.64 -10.10 12.28
CA ASP A 209 -16.55 -11.25 12.23
C ASP A 209 -16.16 -12.22 11.12
N LYS A 210 -15.76 -11.72 9.94
CA LYS A 210 -15.31 -12.50 8.78
C LYS A 210 -14.06 -13.34 9.10
N TYR A 211 -13.09 -12.75 9.80
CA TYR A 211 -11.79 -13.38 10.12
C TYR A 211 -11.67 -13.83 11.56
N ARG A 212 -12.78 -14.11 12.23
CA ARG A 212 -12.77 -14.59 13.64
C ARG A 212 -12.02 -15.91 13.82
N ASP A 213 -11.94 -16.72 12.76
CA ASP A 213 -11.28 -18.04 12.75
C ASP A 213 -10.01 -18.05 11.88
N ALA A 214 -9.46 -16.85 11.55
CA ALA A 214 -8.25 -16.74 10.76
C ALA A 214 -7.04 -17.39 11.45
N SER A 215 -6.05 -17.81 10.66
CA SER A 215 -4.84 -18.49 11.16
C SER A 215 -3.99 -17.59 12.07
N ARG A 216 -4.10 -16.29 11.91
CA ARG A 216 -3.28 -15.29 12.62
C ARG A 216 -4.01 -13.96 12.79
N VAL A 217 -3.35 -13.03 13.49
CA VAL A 217 -3.78 -11.62 13.59
C VAL A 217 -3.08 -10.79 12.52
N TYR A 218 -3.82 -9.94 11.85
CA TYR A 218 -3.36 -8.98 10.85
C TYR A 218 -3.34 -7.58 11.45
N GLY A 219 -2.21 -6.90 11.32
CA GLY A 219 -2.09 -5.48 11.62
C GLY A 219 -2.36 -4.66 10.38
N THR A 220 -2.94 -3.46 10.52
CA THR A 220 -3.20 -2.52 9.43
C THR A 220 -2.37 -1.23 9.59
N THR A 221 -2.21 -0.47 8.53
CA THR A 221 -1.56 0.85 8.53
C THR A 221 -2.29 1.84 9.43
N THR A 222 -3.60 1.69 9.57
CA THR A 222 -4.44 2.47 10.49
C THR A 222 -4.32 2.03 11.96
N LYS A 223 -3.35 1.16 12.27
CA LYS A 223 -3.07 0.64 13.64
C LYS A 223 -4.19 -0.22 14.21
N GLN A 224 -5.04 -0.78 13.37
CA GLN A 224 -6.07 -1.73 13.78
C GLN A 224 -5.55 -3.16 13.71
N LEU A 225 -6.24 -4.06 14.42
CA LEU A 225 -5.98 -5.48 14.38
C LEU A 225 -7.24 -6.20 13.91
N ILE A 226 -7.06 -7.16 12.99
CA ILE A 226 -8.11 -8.00 12.41
C ILE A 226 -7.73 -9.46 12.68
N GLY A 227 -8.70 -10.30 13.05
CA GLY A 227 -8.49 -11.72 13.30
C GLY A 227 -9.13 -12.21 14.59
N PRO A 228 -8.78 -13.43 15.07
CA PRO A 228 -9.37 -14.04 16.25
C PRO A 228 -9.19 -13.20 17.52
N LEU A 229 -10.27 -12.92 18.22
CA LEU A 229 -10.26 -12.07 19.41
C LEU A 229 -9.25 -12.54 20.50
N PRO A 230 -9.13 -13.84 20.82
CA PRO A 230 -8.14 -14.30 21.77
C PRO A 230 -6.71 -13.96 21.38
N LEU A 231 -6.37 -14.12 20.09
CA LEU A 231 -5.05 -13.78 19.54
C LEU A 231 -4.81 -12.27 19.55
N ILE A 232 -5.82 -11.46 19.22
CA ILE A 232 -5.74 -10.00 19.33
C ILE A 232 -5.46 -9.57 20.77
N LEU A 233 -6.15 -10.15 21.74
CA LEU A 233 -5.92 -9.85 23.15
C LEU A 233 -4.52 -10.26 23.60
N ALA A 234 -4.02 -11.41 23.14
CA ALA A 234 -2.64 -11.84 23.40
C ALA A 234 -1.63 -10.87 22.77
N ALA A 235 -1.80 -10.48 21.51
CA ALA A 235 -0.97 -9.49 20.83
C ALA A 235 -0.96 -8.14 21.56
N LYS A 236 -2.13 -7.64 21.98
CA LYS A 236 -2.23 -6.39 22.77
C LYS A 236 -1.54 -6.49 24.14
N ARG A 237 -1.60 -7.65 24.79
CA ARG A 237 -0.88 -7.88 26.07
C ARG A 237 0.63 -7.88 25.85
N ALA A 238 1.11 -8.60 24.82
CA ALA A 238 2.52 -8.62 24.44
C ALA A 238 3.04 -7.21 24.12
N ASN A 239 2.31 -6.45 23.31
CA ASN A 239 2.66 -5.08 22.96
C ASN A 239 2.72 -4.15 24.18
N ARG A 240 1.80 -4.31 25.15
CA ARG A 240 1.84 -3.55 26.41
C ARG A 240 3.08 -3.89 27.25
N ARG A 241 3.47 -5.17 27.32
CA ARG A 241 4.70 -5.60 28.01
C ARG A 241 5.94 -5.00 27.36
N LEU A 242 6.03 -5.03 26.02
CA LEU A 242 7.13 -4.42 25.27
C LEU A 242 7.22 -2.89 25.47
N LYS A 243 6.06 -2.20 25.55
CA LYS A 243 6.04 -0.76 25.87
C LYS A 243 6.53 -0.46 27.29
N ARG A 244 6.29 -1.34 28.27
CA ARG A 244 6.82 -1.21 29.63
C ARG A 244 8.34 -1.44 29.70
N LEU A 245 8.88 -2.26 28.80
CA LEU A 245 10.33 -2.41 28.61
C LEU A 245 10.93 -1.23 27.80
N GLY A 246 10.27 -0.14 27.77
CA GLY A 246 10.29 1.05 26.91
C GLY A 246 11.63 1.76 26.65
N TRP A 247 12.75 1.33 27.22
CA TRP A 247 14.04 1.86 26.83
C TRP A 247 14.55 1.26 25.51
N LEU A 248 14.30 -0.04 25.27
CA LEU A 248 14.65 -0.72 24.01
C LEU A 248 13.93 -0.12 22.82
N HIS A 249 12.67 0.27 22.99
CA HIS A 249 11.88 0.94 21.98
C HIS A 249 12.41 2.36 21.66
N ARG A 250 12.78 3.13 22.69
CA ARG A 250 13.42 4.46 22.51
C ARG A 250 14.78 4.35 21.84
N VAL A 251 15.55 3.32 22.20
CA VAL A 251 16.84 3.02 21.58
C VAL A 251 16.67 2.68 20.11
N GLY A 252 15.66 1.86 19.75
CA GLY A 252 15.38 1.55 18.35
C GLY A 252 15.04 2.80 17.50
N ARG A 253 14.23 3.70 18.02
CA ARG A 253 13.92 4.99 17.34
C ARG A 253 15.11 5.96 17.32
N PHE A 254 15.97 5.92 18.30
CA PHE A 254 17.20 6.70 18.32
C PHE A 254 18.14 6.30 17.20
N PHE A 255 18.19 5.00 16.88
CA PHE A 255 19.12 4.49 15.86
C PHE A 255 18.62 4.61 14.43
N TRP A 256 17.31 4.66 14.19
CA TRP A 256 16.74 4.61 12.84
C TRP A 256 15.60 5.63 12.66
N TYR A 257 15.87 6.69 11.92
CA TYR A 257 14.89 7.67 11.50
C TYR A 257 15.22 8.13 10.09
N CYS A 258 14.20 8.18 9.22
CA CYS A 258 14.36 8.70 7.87
C CYS A 258 13.22 9.68 7.57
N LYS A 259 13.54 10.88 7.12
CA LYS A 259 12.59 11.90 6.69
C LYS A 259 13.13 12.60 5.45
N TYR A 260 12.29 12.70 4.43
CA TYR A 260 12.53 13.56 3.29
C TYR A 260 11.94 14.95 3.55
N SER A 261 12.67 16.00 3.29
CA SER A 261 12.23 17.36 3.57
C SER A 261 12.15 18.23 2.30
N ARG A 262 11.36 19.30 2.36
CA ARG A 262 11.14 20.25 1.25
C ARG A 262 12.41 20.82 0.63
N ASP A 263 13.51 20.83 1.36
CA ASP A 263 14.82 21.30 0.88
C ASP A 263 15.50 20.28 -0.06
N GLY A 264 14.80 19.22 -0.49
CA GLY A 264 15.33 18.21 -1.38
C GLY A 264 16.34 17.26 -0.73
N TYR A 265 16.37 17.22 0.60
CA TYR A 265 17.28 16.35 1.32
C TYR A 265 16.55 15.24 2.06
N MET A 266 17.13 14.06 2.00
CA MET A 266 16.77 12.96 2.89
C MET A 266 17.60 13.05 4.17
N ARG A 267 16.90 13.12 5.31
CA ARG A 267 17.53 13.10 6.63
C ARG A 267 17.35 11.71 7.23
N LEU A 268 18.46 11.02 7.42
CA LEU A 268 18.54 9.70 8.01
C LEU A 268 19.25 9.80 9.36
N ARG A 269 18.78 9.08 10.37
CA ARG A 269 19.53 8.85 11.58
C ARG A 269 19.91 7.38 11.63
N VAL A 270 21.21 7.10 11.66
CA VAL A 270 21.76 5.75 11.75
C VAL A 270 22.68 5.71 12.96
N LEU A 271 22.45 4.79 13.87
CA LEU A 271 23.20 4.65 15.11
C LEU A 271 23.32 5.97 15.90
N GLY A 272 22.24 6.77 15.91
CA GLY A 272 22.23 8.07 16.58
C GLY A 272 22.87 9.21 15.78
N LEU A 273 23.63 8.92 14.72
CA LEU A 273 24.30 9.92 13.90
C LEU A 273 23.32 10.48 12.85
N PRO A 274 23.14 11.80 12.80
CA PRO A 274 22.34 12.43 11.76
C PRO A 274 23.13 12.44 10.44
N LEU A 275 22.54 11.86 9.40
CA LEU A 275 23.06 11.90 8.03
C LEU A 275 22.10 12.71 7.16
N LYS A 276 22.64 13.52 6.26
CA LYS A 276 21.85 14.32 5.32
C LYS A 276 22.33 13.99 3.91
N PHE A 277 21.41 13.53 3.06
CA PHE A 277 21.70 13.19 1.66
C PHE A 277 20.90 14.08 0.74
N ALA A 278 21.54 14.59 -0.31
CA ALA A 278 20.83 15.23 -1.40
C ALA A 278 20.01 14.16 -2.14
N ALA A 279 18.71 14.31 -2.18
CA ALA A 279 17.83 13.40 -2.88
C ALA A 279 17.67 13.87 -4.33
N ALA A 280 18.77 13.88 -5.06
CA ALA A 280 18.73 14.17 -6.48
C ALA A 280 18.16 12.96 -7.24
N GLY A 281 16.86 12.95 -7.43
CA GLY A 281 16.19 12.34 -8.58
C GLY A 281 16.16 10.82 -8.74
N LYS A 282 16.61 9.99 -7.77
CA LYS A 282 16.47 8.51 -7.90
C LYS A 282 16.24 7.84 -6.54
N TYR A 283 15.01 7.89 -6.10
CA TYR A 283 14.58 7.25 -4.86
C TYR A 283 14.72 5.72 -4.89
N SER A 284 14.52 5.11 -6.05
CA SER A 284 14.68 3.66 -6.25
C SER A 284 16.08 3.16 -5.99
N ALA A 285 17.11 3.95 -6.30
CA ALA A 285 18.50 3.58 -6.04
C ALA A 285 18.83 3.49 -4.54
N PHE A 286 18.10 4.25 -3.70
CA PHE A 286 18.27 4.20 -2.25
C PHE A 286 17.49 3.05 -1.61
N LEU A 287 16.35 2.70 -2.17
CA LEU A 287 15.49 1.62 -1.65
C LEU A 287 15.87 0.24 -2.22
N GLY A 288 16.67 0.19 -3.26
CA GLY A 288 17.17 -1.03 -3.90
C GLY A 288 18.47 -1.59 -3.32
N MET A 289 19.04 -0.97 -2.28
CA MET A 289 20.20 -1.48 -1.56
C MET A 289 19.84 -2.52 -0.50
#